data_5f37df1ffcc0ff7721cc49fc8a2dbe5e
#
_entry.id   5f37df1ffcc0ff7721cc49fc8a2dbe5e
#
_cell.length_a   1.000
_cell.length_b   1.000
_cell.length_c   1.000
_cell.angle_alpha   90.00
_cell.angle_beta   90.00
_cell.angle_gamma   90.00
#
_symmetry.space_group_name_H-M   'P 1'
#
loop_
_entity.id
_entity.type
_entity.pdbx_description
1 polymer ?
#
loop_
_entity_poly.entity_id
_entity_poly.type
_entity_poly.pdbx_seq_one_letter_code
_entity_poly.pdbx_strand_id
1 'polypeptide(L)'
;GLIGSVLILCPTSLKYQWRSEIKKFTDAEVFVIEGSHLKRKEAYNRPEPYKIISYNSAANDIKILGCLQTDMLIMDEVQRLKNWNTQISRAARKIESDYSVILSGTPLENKLDELYSIVEFVDNFRLAPYYLFKDKHIITDETGKVLGYKNLNDIGKKLGDILIRRRKKDVKLQMPERSDKNLFIPMTNEQMEMHQEWQNQVRLLILKWRRMHFLSDKDRKRLLLFLSQMRMVCDSSYLLDQKTRYDTKVDECVNIISDIISEEGEKVVVFSQWERMTRLIAKELEKKEIGFEYLHGGVPSEKRKNLVDNFMNEPSSRVFLSTDAGSTGLNLQSAATIINIDLPWNPAVLEQRIGRIYRLGQQNNIQ
;
A
#
# COMPACT_ATOMS: atom_id res chain seq x y z
N GLY A 1 9.87 -33.50 -6.06
CA GLY A 1 9.86 -32.20 -6.71
C GLY A 1 11.15 -31.45 -6.47
N LEU A 2 11.42 -30.41 -7.22
CA LEU A 2 12.65 -29.58 -7.10
C LEU A 2 12.60 -28.67 -5.85
N ILE A 3 11.43 -28.43 -5.25
CA ILE A 3 11.19 -27.49 -4.15
C ILE A 3 10.43 -28.22 -3.05
N GLY A 4 11.03 -28.35 -1.88
CA GLY A 4 10.45 -28.97 -0.68
C GLY A 4 10.08 -27.94 0.40
N SER A 5 10.72 -26.76 0.40
CA SER A 5 10.50 -25.72 1.40
C SER A 5 10.35 -24.33 0.77
N VAL A 6 9.30 -23.60 1.17
CA VAL A 6 8.99 -22.26 0.67
C VAL A 6 8.78 -21.32 1.84
N LEU A 7 9.54 -20.23 1.87
CA LEU A 7 9.34 -19.15 2.81
C LEU A 7 8.71 -17.95 2.11
N ILE A 8 7.57 -17.48 2.62
CA ILE A 8 6.85 -16.32 2.06
C ILE A 8 6.94 -15.14 3.01
N LEU A 9 7.58 -14.07 2.56
CA LEU A 9 7.61 -12.78 3.24
C LEU A 9 6.54 -11.86 2.66
N CYS A 10 5.64 -11.38 3.50
CA CYS A 10 4.56 -10.52 3.05
C CYS A 10 4.21 -9.46 4.11
N PRO A 11 3.42 -8.43 3.77
CA PRO A 11 2.78 -7.56 4.76
C PRO A 11 1.97 -8.37 5.78
N THR A 12 1.91 -7.89 7.02
CA THR A 12 1.17 -8.56 8.11
C THR A 12 -0.29 -8.85 7.74
N SER A 13 -0.92 -7.96 6.97
CA SER A 13 -2.30 -8.10 6.51
C SER A 13 -2.53 -9.22 5.51
N LEU A 14 -1.48 -9.68 4.81
CA LEU A 14 -1.59 -10.67 3.74
C LEU A 14 -1.31 -12.12 4.18
N LYS A 15 -0.81 -12.34 5.39
CA LYS A 15 -0.43 -13.69 5.87
C LYS A 15 -1.54 -14.74 5.69
N TYR A 16 -2.73 -14.41 6.15
CA TYR A 16 -3.87 -15.32 6.08
C TYR A 16 -4.48 -15.43 4.69
N GLN A 17 -4.39 -14.37 3.88
CA GLN A 17 -4.77 -14.43 2.48
C GLN A 17 -3.86 -15.39 1.71
N TRP A 18 -2.54 -15.28 1.88
CA TRP A 18 -1.58 -16.23 1.31
C TRP A 18 -1.90 -17.67 1.69
N ARG A 19 -2.16 -17.91 3.00
CA ARG A 19 -2.59 -19.23 3.46
C ARG A 19 -3.86 -19.71 2.77
N SER A 20 -4.85 -18.87 2.64
CA SER A 20 -6.12 -19.19 1.99
C SER A 20 -5.94 -19.53 0.50
N GLU A 21 -5.15 -18.72 -0.21
CA GLU A 21 -4.88 -18.92 -1.63
C GLU A 21 -4.08 -20.21 -1.89
N ILE A 22 -3.05 -20.49 -1.09
CA ILE A 22 -2.28 -21.73 -1.22
C ILE A 22 -3.21 -22.93 -1.03
N LYS A 23 -4.04 -22.94 0.02
CA LYS A 23 -5.00 -24.03 0.27
C LYS A 23 -6.09 -24.16 -0.80
N LYS A 24 -6.41 -23.09 -1.51
CA LYS A 24 -7.37 -23.12 -2.62
C LYS A 24 -6.81 -23.81 -3.88
N PHE A 25 -5.52 -23.65 -4.12
CA PHE A 25 -4.87 -24.14 -5.34
C PHE A 25 -3.99 -25.38 -5.13
N THR A 26 -3.72 -25.74 -3.88
CA THR A 26 -2.87 -26.88 -3.54
C THR A 26 -3.38 -27.59 -2.30
N ASP A 27 -3.05 -28.88 -2.16
CA ASP A 27 -3.29 -29.67 -0.94
C ASP A 27 -2.14 -29.54 0.08
N ALA A 28 -1.19 -28.65 -0.15
CA ALA A 28 -0.01 -28.51 0.68
C ALA A 28 -0.33 -27.88 2.05
N GLU A 29 0.36 -28.36 3.08
CA GLU A 29 0.28 -27.79 4.41
C GLU A 29 0.99 -26.44 4.49
N VAL A 30 0.34 -25.49 5.18
CA VAL A 30 0.79 -24.10 5.29
C VAL A 30 0.81 -23.66 6.73
N PHE A 31 1.94 -23.15 7.19
CA PHE A 31 2.09 -22.61 8.52
C PHE A 31 2.32 -21.10 8.52
N VAL A 32 1.56 -20.37 9.35
CA VAL A 32 1.76 -18.91 9.55
C VAL A 32 2.60 -18.69 10.80
N ILE A 33 3.81 -18.17 10.61
CA ILE A 33 4.74 -17.87 11.70
C ILE A 33 4.34 -16.58 12.41
N GLU A 34 4.00 -16.69 13.71
CA GLU A 34 3.56 -15.55 14.53
C GLU A 34 3.76 -15.79 16.04
N GLY A 35 3.41 -14.79 16.84
CA GLY A 35 3.53 -14.85 18.29
C GLY A 35 4.87 -14.31 18.81
N SER A 36 5.27 -14.74 20.02
CA SER A 36 6.53 -14.33 20.65
C SER A 36 7.74 -14.84 19.89
N HIS A 37 8.91 -14.24 20.13
CA HIS A 37 10.17 -14.65 19.49
C HIS A 37 10.48 -16.15 19.70
N LEU A 38 10.21 -16.68 20.90
CA LEU A 38 10.42 -18.11 21.20
C LEU A 38 9.51 -19.00 20.36
N LYS A 39 8.21 -18.68 20.29
CA LYS A 39 7.25 -19.42 19.46
C LYS A 39 7.63 -19.39 17.98
N ARG A 40 8.09 -18.24 17.49
CA ARG A 40 8.52 -18.13 16.10
C ARG A 40 9.79 -18.92 15.81
N LYS A 41 10.75 -18.97 16.77
CA LYS A 41 11.95 -19.81 16.63
C LYS A 41 11.62 -21.29 16.43
N GLU A 42 10.67 -21.81 17.19
CA GLU A 42 10.18 -23.18 17.04
C GLU A 42 9.45 -23.36 15.71
N ALA A 43 8.65 -22.37 15.31
CA ALA A 43 7.85 -22.40 14.09
C ALA A 43 8.68 -22.49 12.79
N TYR A 44 9.90 -21.95 12.76
CA TYR A 44 10.78 -22.11 11.60
C TYR A 44 11.20 -23.57 11.34
N ASN A 45 11.27 -24.40 12.37
CA ASN A 45 11.67 -25.80 12.28
C ASN A 45 10.50 -26.76 12.01
N ARG A 46 9.29 -26.24 11.83
CA ARG A 46 8.12 -27.08 11.54
C ARG A 46 8.23 -27.74 10.17
N PRO A 47 7.59 -28.92 9.99
CA PRO A 47 7.72 -29.73 8.77
C PRO A 47 6.92 -29.18 7.57
N GLU A 48 5.96 -28.28 7.80
CA GLU A 48 5.11 -27.77 6.73
C GLU A 48 5.93 -27.11 5.62
N PRO A 49 5.68 -27.47 4.33
CA PRO A 49 6.47 -27.00 3.21
C PRO A 49 6.34 -25.50 2.97
N TYR A 50 5.17 -24.91 3.27
CA TYR A 50 4.96 -23.48 3.13
C TYR A 50 4.95 -22.79 4.50
N LYS A 51 5.82 -21.83 4.67
CA LYS A 51 5.89 -20.97 5.86
C LYS A 51 5.68 -19.51 5.49
N ILE A 52 4.80 -18.83 6.19
CA ILE A 52 4.44 -17.44 5.91
C ILE A 52 4.80 -16.58 7.11
N ILE A 53 5.55 -15.52 6.88
CA ILE A 53 5.93 -14.56 7.93
C ILE A 53 5.79 -13.13 7.47
N SER A 54 5.49 -12.21 8.40
CA SER A 54 5.47 -10.79 8.06
C SER A 54 6.87 -10.19 8.03
N TYR A 55 7.08 -9.16 7.21
CA TYR A 55 8.34 -8.42 7.14
C TYR A 55 8.82 -7.91 8.51
N ASN A 56 7.91 -7.40 9.34
CA ASN A 56 8.27 -6.89 10.67
C ASN A 56 8.76 -8.01 11.60
N SER A 57 8.11 -9.18 11.56
CA SER A 57 8.54 -10.34 12.33
C SER A 57 9.88 -10.88 11.84
N ALA A 58 10.07 -10.93 10.51
CA ALA A 58 11.33 -11.33 9.89
C ALA A 58 12.49 -10.39 10.30
N ALA A 59 12.25 -9.08 10.36
CA ALA A 59 13.26 -8.11 10.82
C ALA A 59 13.72 -8.37 12.26
N ASN A 60 12.80 -8.77 13.14
CA ASN A 60 13.13 -9.11 14.52
C ASN A 60 13.86 -10.48 14.64
N ASP A 61 13.71 -11.34 13.66
CA ASP A 61 14.26 -12.70 13.66
C ASP A 61 15.51 -12.87 12.77
N ILE A 62 16.20 -11.76 12.46
CA ILE A 62 17.33 -11.69 11.51
C ILE A 62 18.44 -12.72 11.80
N LYS A 63 18.67 -13.08 13.08
CA LYS A 63 19.67 -14.09 13.47
C LYS A 63 19.24 -15.50 13.12
N ILE A 64 17.95 -15.78 13.24
CA ILE A 64 17.37 -17.10 12.91
C ILE A 64 17.35 -17.25 11.39
N LEU A 65 16.90 -16.21 10.68
CA LEU A 65 16.80 -16.21 9.22
C LEU A 65 18.15 -16.37 8.53
N GLY A 66 19.24 -15.84 9.12
CA GLY A 66 20.59 -16.01 8.57
C GLY A 66 21.16 -17.43 8.70
N CYS A 67 20.48 -18.34 9.39
CA CYS A 67 20.82 -19.76 9.49
C CYS A 67 19.76 -20.65 8.85
N LEU A 68 18.69 -20.05 8.30
CA LEU A 68 17.59 -20.78 7.68
C LEU A 68 17.93 -21.02 6.21
N GLN A 69 17.93 -22.27 5.80
CA GLN A 69 17.96 -22.65 4.39
C GLN A 69 16.55 -22.93 3.91
N THR A 70 16.17 -22.38 2.78
CA THR A 70 14.89 -22.64 2.14
C THR A 70 15.11 -22.78 0.63
N ASP A 71 14.40 -23.69 -0.02
CA ASP A 71 14.59 -23.88 -1.46
C ASP A 71 14.06 -22.69 -2.24
N MET A 72 12.94 -22.09 -1.78
CA MET A 72 12.33 -20.94 -2.44
C MET A 72 11.95 -19.84 -1.46
N LEU A 73 12.32 -18.62 -1.79
CA LEU A 73 11.89 -17.40 -1.11
C LEU A 73 10.91 -16.63 -1.99
N ILE A 74 9.72 -16.36 -1.48
CA ILE A 74 8.73 -15.50 -2.13
C ILE A 74 8.57 -14.21 -1.31
N MET A 75 8.71 -13.05 -1.96
CA MET A 75 8.54 -11.74 -1.34
C MET A 75 7.42 -10.96 -2.01
N ASP A 76 6.35 -10.68 -1.28
CA ASP A 76 5.20 -9.95 -1.77
C ASP A 76 5.20 -8.49 -1.31
N GLU A 77 4.73 -7.56 -2.18
CA GLU A 77 4.77 -6.11 -1.96
C GLU A 77 6.19 -5.61 -1.62
N VAL A 78 7.16 -6.05 -2.43
CA VAL A 78 8.61 -5.84 -2.20
C VAL A 78 9.03 -4.38 -2.19
N GLN A 79 8.21 -3.45 -2.69
CA GLN A 79 8.48 -2.02 -2.58
C GLN A 79 8.71 -1.55 -1.13
N ARG A 80 8.35 -2.34 -0.13
CA ARG A 80 8.69 -2.11 1.28
C ARG A 80 10.18 -2.30 1.59
N LEU A 81 10.91 -3.02 0.74
CA LEU A 81 12.34 -3.33 0.88
C LEU A 81 13.25 -2.38 0.10
N LYS A 82 12.70 -1.42 -0.61
CA LYS A 82 13.43 -0.49 -1.48
C LYS A 82 14.54 0.32 -0.78
N ASN A 83 14.48 0.46 0.53
CA ASN A 83 15.52 1.15 1.30
C ASN A 83 16.48 0.13 1.94
N TRP A 84 17.72 0.09 1.46
CA TRP A 84 18.80 -0.80 1.90
C TRP A 84 19.08 -0.77 3.40
N ASN A 85 18.94 0.39 4.01
CA ASN A 85 19.34 0.63 5.40
C ASN A 85 18.30 0.17 6.42
N THR A 86 17.12 -0.28 5.99
CA THR A 86 16.10 -0.75 6.93
C THR A 86 16.45 -2.13 7.49
N GLN A 87 16.06 -2.39 8.74
CA GLN A 87 16.22 -3.70 9.37
C GLN A 87 15.53 -4.80 8.56
N ILE A 88 14.38 -4.49 7.97
CA ILE A 88 13.59 -5.40 7.13
C ILE A 88 14.42 -5.82 5.90
N SER A 89 15.00 -4.87 5.18
CA SER A 89 15.82 -5.14 4.00
C SER A 89 17.07 -5.96 4.33
N ARG A 90 17.72 -5.66 5.46
CA ARG A 90 18.88 -6.44 5.93
C ARG A 90 18.50 -7.86 6.34
N ALA A 91 17.32 -8.05 6.94
CA ALA A 91 16.86 -9.38 7.32
C ALA A 91 16.55 -10.24 6.08
N ALA A 92 15.84 -9.67 5.11
CA ALA A 92 15.50 -10.37 3.87
C ALA A 92 16.76 -10.83 3.10
N ARG A 93 17.81 -10.00 3.07
CA ARG A 93 19.10 -10.35 2.40
C ARG A 93 19.91 -11.45 3.07
N LYS A 94 19.60 -11.79 4.32
CA LYS A 94 20.28 -12.89 5.02
C LYS A 94 19.65 -14.26 4.79
N ILE A 95 18.50 -14.30 4.12
CA ILE A 95 17.83 -15.55 3.83
C ILE A 95 18.50 -16.16 2.60
N GLU A 96 19.06 -17.34 2.76
CA GLU A 96 19.62 -18.11 1.66
C GLU A 96 18.54 -18.99 1.03
N SER A 97 18.42 -18.92 -0.28
CA SER A 97 17.45 -19.70 -1.07
C SER A 97 17.98 -19.98 -2.47
N ASP A 98 17.67 -21.16 -3.01
CA ASP A 98 18.05 -21.56 -4.35
C ASP A 98 17.23 -20.79 -5.39
N TYR A 99 15.99 -20.47 -5.08
CA TYR A 99 15.07 -19.72 -5.94
C TYR A 99 14.47 -18.53 -5.21
N SER A 100 14.35 -17.40 -5.91
CA SER A 100 13.69 -16.21 -5.39
C SER A 100 12.63 -15.70 -6.35
N VAL A 101 11.43 -15.44 -5.83
CA VAL A 101 10.31 -14.84 -6.55
C VAL A 101 9.88 -13.56 -5.86
N ILE A 102 9.80 -12.49 -6.61
CA ILE A 102 9.40 -11.18 -6.11
C ILE A 102 8.10 -10.74 -6.77
N LEU A 103 7.15 -10.35 -5.96
CA LEU A 103 5.88 -9.81 -6.40
C LEU A 103 5.79 -8.33 -6.01
N SER A 104 5.42 -7.49 -6.98
CA SER A 104 5.20 -6.06 -6.75
C SER A 104 4.20 -5.50 -7.75
N GLY A 105 3.25 -4.73 -7.26
CA GLY A 105 2.36 -3.95 -8.12
C GLY A 105 3.05 -2.75 -8.79
N THR A 106 4.12 -2.23 -8.17
CA THR A 106 4.83 -1.02 -8.56
C THR A 106 6.34 -1.15 -8.37
N PRO A 107 7.03 -1.91 -9.24
CA PRO A 107 8.46 -2.19 -9.08
C PRO A 107 9.35 -0.94 -9.25
N LEU A 108 8.86 0.09 -9.95
CA LEU A 108 9.54 1.37 -10.20
C LEU A 108 8.59 2.51 -9.86
N GLU A 109 8.71 3.05 -8.65
CA GLU A 109 7.91 4.23 -8.26
C GLU A 109 8.67 5.53 -8.52
N ASN A 110 9.91 5.66 -8.03
CA ASN A 110 10.57 6.97 -8.02
C ASN A 110 12.05 6.96 -8.44
N LYS A 111 12.80 5.90 -8.20
CA LYS A 111 14.26 5.89 -8.38
C LYS A 111 14.76 4.58 -8.95
N LEU A 112 15.79 4.68 -9.80
CA LEU A 112 16.46 3.52 -10.38
C LEU A 112 17.21 2.69 -9.32
N ASP A 113 17.63 3.32 -8.23
CA ASP A 113 18.23 2.64 -7.07
C ASP A 113 17.26 1.65 -6.39
N GLU A 114 15.96 1.94 -6.44
CA GLU A 114 14.92 1.05 -5.92
C GLU A 114 14.84 -0.24 -6.75
N LEU A 115 14.90 -0.11 -8.08
CA LEU A 115 14.95 -1.28 -8.99
C LEU A 115 16.19 -2.12 -8.73
N TYR A 116 17.36 -1.48 -8.62
CA TYR A 116 18.60 -2.18 -8.30
C TYR A 116 18.47 -3.00 -7.02
N SER A 117 17.97 -2.38 -5.96
CA SER A 117 17.76 -3.03 -4.66
C SER A 117 16.83 -4.23 -4.72
N ILE A 118 15.81 -4.18 -5.60
CA ILE A 118 14.84 -5.28 -5.78
C ILE A 118 15.46 -6.42 -6.58
N VAL A 119 16.14 -6.11 -7.69
CA VAL A 119 16.76 -7.12 -8.55
C VAL A 119 17.84 -7.93 -7.81
N GLU A 120 18.55 -7.28 -6.89
CA GLU A 120 19.58 -7.92 -6.07
C GLU A 120 19.06 -9.07 -5.18
N PHE A 121 17.76 -9.08 -4.83
CA PHE A 121 17.14 -10.21 -4.12
C PHE A 121 16.91 -11.43 -5.02
N VAL A 122 16.85 -11.24 -6.34
CA VAL A 122 16.66 -12.33 -7.31
C VAL A 122 18.00 -12.81 -7.86
N ASP A 123 18.86 -11.87 -8.23
CA ASP A 123 20.17 -12.16 -8.80
C ASP A 123 21.15 -11.01 -8.47
N ASN A 124 22.04 -11.28 -7.51
CA ASN A 124 23.03 -10.31 -7.03
C ASN A 124 24.01 -9.82 -8.10
N PHE A 125 24.18 -10.59 -9.17
CA PHE A 125 25.17 -10.29 -10.21
C PHE A 125 24.57 -9.67 -11.47
N ARG A 126 23.25 -9.65 -11.59
CA ARG A 126 22.52 -9.26 -12.80
C ARG A 126 22.82 -7.84 -13.30
N LEU A 127 22.84 -6.90 -12.38
CA LEU A 127 23.03 -5.48 -12.70
C LEU A 127 24.47 -5.00 -12.48
N ALA A 128 25.40 -5.89 -12.18
CA ALA A 128 26.77 -5.60 -11.75
C ALA A 128 26.83 -4.88 -10.39
N PRO A 129 28.02 -4.64 -9.82
CA PRO A 129 28.14 -3.90 -8.55
C PRO A 129 27.52 -2.51 -8.62
N TYR A 130 26.92 -2.06 -7.53
CA TYR A 130 26.14 -0.81 -7.46
C TYR A 130 26.91 0.43 -7.98
N TYR A 131 28.20 0.55 -7.71
CA TYR A 131 28.98 1.70 -8.16
C TYR A 131 29.10 1.76 -9.69
N LEU A 132 29.27 0.60 -10.37
CA LEU A 132 29.27 0.51 -11.84
C LEU A 132 27.87 0.76 -12.41
N PHE A 133 26.84 0.23 -11.77
CA PHE A 133 25.45 0.49 -12.13
C PHE A 133 25.14 1.99 -12.04
N LYS A 134 25.54 2.64 -10.95
CA LYS A 134 25.35 4.08 -10.73
C LYS A 134 26.05 4.90 -11.81
N ASP A 135 27.32 4.65 -12.05
CA ASP A 135 28.10 5.36 -13.09
C ASP A 135 27.49 5.21 -14.48
N LYS A 136 27.07 3.98 -14.81
CA LYS A 136 26.52 3.65 -16.14
C LYS A 136 25.10 4.20 -16.36
N HIS A 137 24.26 4.32 -15.32
CA HIS A 137 22.83 4.55 -15.49
C HIS A 137 22.28 5.79 -14.80
N ILE A 138 23.02 6.41 -13.88
CA ILE A 138 22.55 7.57 -13.11
C ILE A 138 23.43 8.78 -13.43
N ILE A 139 22.80 9.90 -13.76
CA ILE A 139 23.46 11.18 -13.97
C ILE A 139 23.33 11.98 -12.68
N THR A 140 24.47 12.38 -12.10
CA THR A 140 24.52 13.20 -10.88
C THR A 140 25.25 14.50 -11.13
N ASP A 141 24.93 15.54 -10.36
CA ASP A 141 25.74 16.76 -10.28
C ASP A 141 26.97 16.57 -9.36
N GLU A 142 27.80 17.61 -9.25
CA GLU A 142 28.99 17.61 -8.39
C GLU A 142 28.69 17.36 -6.90
N THR A 143 27.45 17.60 -6.48
CA THR A 143 26.98 17.37 -5.10
C THR A 143 26.44 15.95 -4.89
N GLY A 144 26.40 15.11 -5.96
CA GLY A 144 25.84 13.77 -5.92
C GLY A 144 24.32 13.71 -6.06
N LYS A 145 23.66 14.83 -6.36
CA LYS A 145 22.22 14.87 -6.61
C LYS A 145 21.89 14.28 -7.98
N VAL A 146 20.91 13.40 -8.05
CA VAL A 146 20.45 12.80 -9.31
C VAL A 146 19.78 13.85 -10.19
N LEU A 147 20.32 14.04 -11.39
CA LEU A 147 19.80 14.93 -12.43
C LEU A 147 18.94 14.16 -13.44
N GLY A 148 19.23 12.88 -13.65
CA GLY A 148 18.54 12.06 -14.63
C GLY A 148 19.09 10.64 -14.73
N TYR A 149 18.62 9.91 -15.73
CA TYR A 149 18.98 8.53 -16.00
C TYR A 149 19.39 8.36 -17.45
N LYS A 150 20.35 7.44 -17.71
CA LYS A 150 20.87 7.12 -19.05
C LYS A 150 20.90 5.61 -19.25
N ASN A 151 21.00 5.17 -20.50
CA ASN A 151 21.16 3.76 -20.91
C ASN A 151 20.07 2.81 -20.35
N LEU A 152 18.81 3.27 -20.25
CA LEU A 152 17.71 2.49 -19.66
C LEU A 152 17.40 1.22 -20.46
N ASN A 153 17.62 1.24 -21.80
CA ASN A 153 17.40 0.08 -22.65
C ASN A 153 18.31 -1.11 -22.29
N ASP A 154 19.52 -0.84 -21.78
CA ASP A 154 20.45 -1.89 -21.33
C ASP A 154 19.91 -2.62 -20.12
N ILE A 155 19.28 -1.88 -19.21
CA ILE A 155 18.61 -2.45 -18.03
C ILE A 155 17.44 -3.33 -18.49
N GLY A 156 16.61 -2.83 -19.41
CA GLY A 156 15.50 -3.59 -19.95
C GLY A 156 15.94 -4.91 -20.61
N LYS A 157 17.03 -4.90 -21.37
CA LYS A 157 17.60 -6.12 -21.98
C LYS A 157 18.09 -7.11 -20.92
N LYS A 158 18.78 -6.62 -19.87
CA LYS A 158 19.31 -7.48 -18.80
C LYS A 158 18.20 -8.12 -17.94
N LEU A 159 17.04 -7.47 -17.82
CA LEU A 159 15.93 -7.94 -17.00
C LEU A 159 14.87 -8.73 -17.78
N GLY A 160 14.97 -8.77 -19.11
CA GLY A 160 13.91 -9.29 -19.97
C GLY A 160 13.55 -10.76 -19.77
N ASP A 161 14.49 -11.57 -19.27
CA ASP A 161 14.29 -12.99 -18.97
C ASP A 161 13.88 -13.30 -17.52
N ILE A 162 14.08 -12.34 -16.60
CA ILE A 162 13.74 -12.51 -15.19
C ILE A 162 12.57 -11.63 -14.72
N LEU A 163 12.17 -10.61 -15.50
CA LEU A 163 11.12 -9.67 -15.14
C LEU A 163 9.91 -9.82 -16.06
N ILE A 164 8.79 -10.21 -15.46
CA ILE A 164 7.52 -10.31 -16.16
C ILE A 164 6.61 -9.17 -15.69
N ARG A 165 6.23 -8.28 -16.62
CA ARG A 165 5.25 -7.23 -16.34
C ARG A 165 4.03 -7.40 -17.25
N ARG A 166 2.86 -7.51 -16.63
CA ARG A 166 1.58 -7.56 -17.35
C ARG A 166 0.68 -6.44 -16.84
N ARG A 167 0.24 -5.57 -17.73
CA ARG A 167 -0.74 -4.53 -17.42
C ARG A 167 -2.14 -5.06 -17.74
N LYS A 168 -3.15 -4.64 -16.99
CA LYS A 168 -4.55 -5.02 -17.25
C LYS A 168 -4.97 -4.77 -18.69
N LYS A 169 -4.53 -3.66 -19.31
CA LYS A 169 -4.80 -3.31 -20.71
C LYS A 169 -4.10 -4.21 -21.73
N ASP A 170 -3.02 -4.89 -21.35
CA ASP A 170 -2.24 -5.76 -22.26
C ASP A 170 -2.81 -7.19 -22.29
N VAL A 171 -3.70 -7.51 -21.36
CA VAL A 171 -4.36 -8.80 -21.25
C VAL A 171 -5.81 -8.59 -21.67
N LYS A 172 -6.28 -9.35 -22.68
CA LYS A 172 -7.69 -9.35 -23.12
C LYS A 172 -8.56 -10.00 -22.03
N LEU A 173 -8.71 -9.34 -20.91
CA LEU A 173 -9.60 -9.75 -19.84
C LEU A 173 -10.98 -9.15 -20.12
N GLN A 174 -12.03 -9.95 -20.00
CA GLN A 174 -13.41 -9.44 -19.91
C GLN A 174 -13.55 -8.75 -18.55
N MET A 175 -13.12 -7.50 -18.49
CA MET A 175 -13.29 -6.65 -17.31
C MET A 175 -14.44 -5.68 -17.60
N PRO A 176 -15.29 -5.39 -16.61
CA PRO A 176 -16.34 -4.38 -16.76
C PRO A 176 -15.74 -2.99 -17.02
N GLU A 177 -16.55 -2.07 -17.48
CA GLU A 177 -16.13 -0.68 -17.68
C GLU A 177 -15.82 0.01 -16.37
N ARG A 178 -14.85 0.92 -16.42
CA ARG A 178 -14.49 1.80 -15.30
C ARG A 178 -14.82 3.24 -15.65
N SER A 179 -15.56 3.90 -14.78
CA SER A 179 -15.88 5.32 -14.87
C SER A 179 -15.27 6.05 -13.66
N ASP A 180 -14.48 7.08 -13.92
CA ASP A 180 -13.89 7.90 -12.85
C ASP A 180 -14.59 9.27 -12.83
N LYS A 181 -15.15 9.66 -11.68
CA LYS A 181 -15.80 10.96 -11.46
C LYS A 181 -15.05 11.77 -10.40
N ASN A 182 -14.76 13.02 -10.69
CA ASN A 182 -14.18 13.95 -9.73
C ASN A 182 -15.27 14.89 -9.21
N LEU A 183 -15.52 14.85 -7.90
CA LEU A 183 -16.46 15.71 -7.22
C LEU A 183 -15.69 16.82 -6.50
N PHE A 184 -16.00 18.08 -6.84
CA PHE A 184 -15.39 19.24 -6.22
C PHE A 184 -16.31 19.80 -5.15
N ILE A 185 -15.91 19.59 -3.89
CA ILE A 185 -16.68 19.99 -2.73
C ILE A 185 -16.06 21.26 -2.13
N PRO A 186 -16.82 22.37 -1.99
CA PRO A 186 -16.29 23.62 -1.47
C PRO A 186 -15.95 23.46 0.03
N MET A 187 -14.86 24.13 0.43
CA MET A 187 -14.51 24.27 1.85
C MET A 187 -15.45 25.27 2.53
N THR A 188 -15.65 25.13 3.85
CA THR A 188 -16.27 26.18 4.66
C THR A 188 -15.34 27.40 4.77
N ASN A 189 -15.88 28.55 5.21
CA ASN A 189 -15.07 29.74 5.40
C ASN A 189 -13.95 29.51 6.42
N GLU A 190 -14.24 28.82 7.50
CA GLU A 190 -13.27 28.48 8.55
C GLU A 190 -12.15 27.56 8.03
N GLN A 191 -12.51 26.58 7.21
CA GLN A 191 -11.51 25.73 6.54
C GLN A 191 -10.63 26.56 5.60
N MET A 192 -11.22 27.50 4.87
CA MET A 192 -10.50 28.35 3.93
C MET A 192 -9.51 29.28 4.65
N GLU A 193 -9.89 29.85 5.79
CA GLU A 193 -9.01 30.66 6.62
C GLU A 193 -7.83 29.84 7.15
N MET A 194 -8.08 28.66 7.74
CA MET A 194 -7.03 27.74 8.20
C MET A 194 -6.10 27.33 7.06
N HIS A 195 -6.65 26.99 5.89
CA HIS A 195 -5.88 26.63 4.73
C HIS A 195 -4.96 27.77 4.27
N GLN A 196 -5.47 29.03 4.26
CA GLN A 196 -4.71 30.21 3.89
C GLN A 196 -3.55 30.49 4.84
N GLU A 197 -3.71 30.25 6.14
CA GLU A 197 -2.63 30.37 7.12
C GLU A 197 -1.46 29.44 6.77
N TRP A 198 -1.75 28.16 6.54
CA TRP A 198 -0.73 27.17 6.16
C TRP A 198 -0.12 27.47 4.80
N GLN A 199 -0.92 27.92 3.84
CA GLN A 199 -0.46 28.33 2.51
C GLN A 199 0.55 29.49 2.61
N ASN A 200 0.32 30.46 3.48
CA ASN A 200 1.25 31.57 3.71
C ASN A 200 2.58 31.05 4.28
N GLN A 201 2.56 30.08 5.22
CA GLN A 201 3.79 29.47 5.74
C GLN A 201 4.55 28.71 4.63
N VAL A 202 3.87 27.96 3.81
CA VAL A 202 4.47 27.29 2.64
C VAL A 202 5.08 28.30 1.68
N ARG A 203 4.38 29.41 1.38
CA ARG A 203 4.87 30.50 0.51
C ARG A 203 6.17 31.09 1.03
N LEU A 204 6.28 31.35 2.33
CA LEU A 204 7.52 31.88 2.94
C LEU A 204 8.69 30.92 2.75
N LEU A 205 8.49 29.61 2.94
CA LEU A 205 9.54 28.62 2.73
C LEU A 205 9.94 28.49 1.27
N ILE A 206 8.98 28.59 0.33
CA ILE A 206 9.26 28.60 -1.11
C ILE A 206 10.05 29.84 -1.52
N LEU A 207 9.70 31.03 -1.00
CA LEU A 207 10.45 32.26 -1.25
C LEU A 207 11.89 32.15 -0.70
N LYS A 208 12.06 31.61 0.49
CA LYS A 208 13.39 31.30 1.05
C LYS A 208 14.19 30.39 0.14
N TRP A 209 13.58 29.32 -0.35
CA TRP A 209 14.24 28.39 -1.27
C TRP A 209 14.60 29.05 -2.61
N ARG A 210 13.71 29.86 -3.19
CA ARG A 210 13.99 30.58 -4.43
C ARG A 210 15.17 31.55 -4.29
N ARG A 211 15.30 32.21 -3.12
CA ARG A 211 16.38 33.15 -2.85
C ARG A 211 17.72 32.47 -2.57
N MET A 212 17.70 31.38 -1.81
CA MET A 212 18.91 30.74 -1.27
C MET A 212 19.28 29.44 -2.02
N HIS A 213 18.41 28.94 -2.88
CA HIS A 213 18.47 27.61 -3.51
C HIS A 213 18.73 26.45 -2.53
N PHE A 214 18.47 26.67 -1.25
CA PHE A 214 18.70 25.74 -0.16
C PHE A 214 17.59 25.83 0.89
N LEU A 215 17.20 24.67 1.44
CA LEU A 215 16.37 24.54 2.64
C LEU A 215 17.08 23.63 3.63
N SER A 216 17.16 24.07 4.89
CA SER A 216 17.61 23.21 5.98
C SER A 216 16.69 22.01 6.17
N ASP A 217 17.16 20.94 6.79
CA ASP A 217 16.32 19.76 7.08
C ASP A 217 15.12 20.14 7.97
N LYS A 218 15.28 21.13 8.86
CA LYS A 218 14.18 21.68 9.65
C LYS A 218 13.14 22.36 8.77
N ASP A 219 13.54 23.14 7.79
CA ASP A 219 12.62 23.82 6.87
C ASP A 219 11.92 22.82 5.94
N ARG A 220 12.63 21.78 5.47
CA ARG A 220 12.03 20.70 4.66
C ARG A 220 10.95 19.94 5.44
N LYS A 221 11.22 19.60 6.71
CA LYS A 221 10.23 18.95 7.59
C LYS A 221 9.02 19.85 7.83
N ARG A 222 9.22 21.16 8.05
CA ARG A 222 8.13 22.13 8.19
C ARG A 222 7.30 22.23 6.92
N LEU A 223 7.94 22.31 5.75
CA LEU A 223 7.24 22.36 4.47
C LEU A 223 6.31 21.15 4.29
N LEU A 224 6.83 19.93 4.53
CA LEU A 224 6.01 18.70 4.44
C LEU A 224 4.87 18.69 5.46
N LEU A 225 5.13 19.19 6.68
CA LEU A 225 4.10 19.31 7.71
C LEU A 225 2.98 20.26 7.28
N PHE A 226 3.31 21.46 6.80
CA PHE A 226 2.31 22.44 6.36
C PHE A 226 1.51 21.95 5.16
N LEU A 227 2.15 21.31 4.17
CA LEU A 227 1.44 20.68 3.05
C LEU A 227 0.49 19.57 3.53
N SER A 228 0.89 18.79 4.53
CA SER A 228 0.02 17.77 5.14
C SER A 228 -1.17 18.42 5.86
N GLN A 229 -0.95 19.49 6.63
CA GLN A 229 -2.00 20.22 7.33
C GLN A 229 -3.00 20.87 6.37
N MET A 230 -2.53 21.46 5.25
CA MET A 230 -3.39 21.97 4.19
C MET A 230 -4.31 20.88 3.62
N ARG A 231 -3.79 19.68 3.40
CA ARG A 231 -4.61 18.55 2.93
C ARG A 231 -5.62 18.11 3.98
N MET A 232 -5.19 18.02 5.26
CA MET A 232 -6.08 17.62 6.35
C MET A 232 -7.25 18.60 6.50
N VAL A 233 -7.00 19.91 6.44
CA VAL A 233 -8.06 20.91 6.59
C VAL A 233 -9.04 20.89 5.41
N CYS A 234 -8.58 20.51 4.20
CA CYS A 234 -9.49 20.31 3.06
C CYS A 234 -10.48 19.16 3.28
N ASP A 235 -10.17 18.23 4.17
CA ASP A 235 -11.07 17.13 4.52
C ASP A 235 -11.96 17.52 5.71
N SER A 236 -11.38 17.90 6.86
CA SER A 236 -12.09 18.41 8.03
C SER A 236 -11.11 19.07 9.00
N SER A 237 -11.50 20.17 9.65
CA SER A 237 -10.73 20.77 10.74
C SER A 237 -10.47 19.80 11.90
N TYR A 238 -11.40 18.85 12.12
CA TYR A 238 -11.30 17.84 13.16
C TYR A 238 -10.03 16.98 13.05
N LEU A 239 -9.46 16.84 11.85
CA LEU A 239 -8.22 16.09 11.65
C LEU A 239 -7.04 16.76 12.35
N LEU A 240 -7.09 18.09 12.50
CA LEU A 240 -6.04 18.91 13.12
C LEU A 240 -6.18 18.97 14.64
N ASP A 241 -7.33 19.43 15.14
CA ASP A 241 -7.54 19.80 16.55
C ASP A 241 -8.36 18.79 17.37
N GLN A 242 -9.09 17.88 16.70
CA GLN A 242 -10.02 16.90 17.29
C GLN A 242 -11.15 17.55 18.12
N LYS A 243 -11.43 18.81 17.91
CA LYS A 243 -12.44 19.60 18.66
C LYS A 243 -13.47 20.21 17.73
N THR A 244 -13.01 20.95 16.73
CA THR A 244 -13.88 21.63 15.77
C THR A 244 -14.21 20.71 14.60
N ARG A 245 -15.43 20.80 14.11
CA ARG A 245 -15.85 20.08 12.91
C ARG A 245 -16.36 21.08 11.88
N TYR A 246 -15.44 21.67 11.12
CA TYR A 246 -15.73 22.44 9.93
C TYR A 246 -15.41 21.57 8.73
N ASP A 247 -16.42 21.03 8.09
CA ASP A 247 -16.31 20.22 6.88
C ASP A 247 -17.66 20.13 6.16
N THR A 248 -17.59 19.96 4.86
CA THR A 248 -18.72 19.65 3.97
C THR A 248 -18.56 18.27 3.34
N LYS A 249 -17.32 17.75 3.32
CA LYS A 249 -17.00 16.46 2.68
C LYS A 249 -17.63 15.26 3.38
N VAL A 250 -17.72 15.28 4.71
CA VAL A 250 -18.32 14.16 5.45
C VAL A 250 -19.79 14.04 5.13
N ASP A 251 -20.50 15.16 5.17
CA ASP A 251 -21.94 15.17 4.92
C ASP A 251 -22.24 14.80 3.46
N GLU A 252 -21.48 15.34 2.51
CA GLU A 252 -21.61 15.00 1.08
C GLU A 252 -21.27 13.54 0.81
N CYS A 253 -20.20 13.00 1.40
CA CYS A 253 -19.86 11.59 1.30
C CYS A 253 -20.99 10.69 1.78
N VAL A 254 -21.58 11.01 2.93
CA VAL A 254 -22.68 10.23 3.50
C VAL A 254 -23.97 10.35 2.68
N ASN A 255 -24.22 11.50 2.04
CA ASN A 255 -25.33 11.66 1.10
C ASN A 255 -25.13 10.79 -0.15
N ILE A 256 -23.95 10.84 -0.77
CA ILE A 256 -23.61 10.00 -1.91
C ILE A 256 -23.73 8.50 -1.56
N ILE A 257 -23.24 8.10 -0.38
CA ILE A 257 -23.40 6.72 0.11
C ILE A 257 -24.89 6.38 0.20
N SER A 258 -25.70 7.25 0.83
CA SER A 258 -27.13 7.03 1.00
C SER A 258 -27.86 6.87 -0.34
N ASP A 259 -27.49 7.68 -1.35
CA ASP A 259 -28.05 7.60 -2.69
C ASP A 259 -27.71 6.27 -3.37
N ILE A 260 -26.45 5.86 -3.31
CA ILE A 260 -26.01 4.59 -3.94
C ILE A 260 -26.68 3.38 -3.28
N ILE A 261 -26.68 3.32 -1.94
CA ILE A 261 -27.26 2.18 -1.24
C ILE A 261 -28.80 2.18 -1.23
N SER A 262 -29.47 3.23 -1.72
CA SER A 262 -30.91 3.22 -1.93
C SER A 262 -31.32 2.20 -3.00
N GLU A 263 -30.42 1.87 -3.92
CA GLU A 263 -30.59 0.77 -4.85
C GLU A 263 -30.35 -0.57 -4.16
N GLU A 264 -31.24 -1.53 -4.39
CA GLU A 264 -31.16 -2.83 -3.75
C GLU A 264 -29.90 -3.59 -4.15
N GLY A 265 -29.16 -4.12 -3.18
CA GLY A 265 -27.94 -4.89 -3.40
C GLY A 265 -26.66 -4.07 -3.57
N GLU A 266 -26.73 -2.77 -3.81
CA GLU A 266 -25.54 -1.95 -4.02
C GLU A 266 -24.73 -1.78 -2.73
N LYS A 267 -23.40 -1.87 -2.87
CA LYS A 267 -22.42 -1.71 -1.79
C LYS A 267 -21.35 -0.70 -2.19
N VAL A 268 -20.81 0.01 -1.19
CA VAL A 268 -19.82 1.09 -1.40
C VAL A 268 -18.58 0.84 -0.57
N VAL A 269 -17.42 1.07 -1.17
CA VAL A 269 -16.13 1.09 -0.46
C VAL A 269 -15.64 2.53 -0.33
N VAL A 270 -15.25 2.94 0.86
CA VAL A 270 -14.77 4.29 1.14
C VAL A 270 -13.35 4.25 1.66
N PHE A 271 -12.45 4.99 1.03
CA PHE A 271 -11.06 5.12 1.42
C PHE A 271 -10.70 6.53 1.86
N SER A 272 -9.93 6.62 2.94
CA SER A 272 -9.20 7.82 3.33
C SER A 272 -7.82 7.44 3.87
N GLN A 273 -6.83 8.30 3.64
CA GLN A 273 -5.51 8.22 4.26
C GLN A 273 -5.61 8.41 5.78
N TRP A 274 -6.61 9.16 6.25
CA TRP A 274 -6.76 9.59 7.63
C TRP A 274 -7.80 8.76 8.37
N GLU A 275 -7.36 8.02 9.39
CA GLU A 275 -8.27 7.24 10.25
C GLU A 275 -9.34 8.12 10.93
N ARG A 276 -8.98 9.35 11.31
CA ARG A 276 -9.94 10.28 11.91
C ARG A 276 -11.07 10.64 10.95
N MET A 277 -10.78 10.76 9.65
CA MET A 277 -11.79 11.03 8.62
C MET A 277 -12.75 9.85 8.46
N THR A 278 -12.23 8.63 8.33
CA THR A 278 -13.10 7.45 8.27
C THR A 278 -13.92 7.26 9.53
N ARG A 279 -13.38 7.66 10.70
CA ARG A 279 -14.12 7.62 11.96
C ARG A 279 -15.26 8.65 12.03
N LEU A 280 -15.09 9.85 11.44
CA LEU A 280 -16.18 10.82 11.31
C LEU A 280 -17.30 10.27 10.42
N ILE A 281 -16.95 9.69 9.27
CA ILE A 281 -17.93 9.06 8.37
C ILE A 281 -18.66 7.92 9.09
N ALA A 282 -17.93 7.05 9.80
CA ALA A 282 -18.51 5.95 10.57
C ALA A 282 -19.59 6.43 11.54
N LYS A 283 -19.32 7.50 12.31
CA LYS A 283 -20.28 8.10 13.23
C LYS A 283 -21.55 8.63 12.54
N GLU A 284 -21.43 9.18 11.35
CA GLU A 284 -22.60 9.66 10.60
C GLU A 284 -23.41 8.50 10.00
N LEU A 285 -22.74 7.41 9.58
CA LEU A 285 -23.41 6.19 9.14
C LEU A 285 -24.18 5.52 10.29
N GLU A 286 -23.57 5.47 11.49
CA GLU A 286 -24.26 4.98 12.71
C GLU A 286 -25.53 5.77 13.00
N LYS A 287 -25.49 7.11 12.91
CA LYS A 287 -26.67 7.97 13.12
C LYS A 287 -27.79 7.71 12.10
N LYS A 288 -27.43 7.30 10.89
CA LYS A 288 -28.37 6.97 9.81
C LYS A 288 -28.77 5.49 9.80
N GLU A 289 -28.31 4.70 10.77
CA GLU A 289 -28.53 3.25 10.86
C GLU A 289 -28.09 2.46 9.62
N ILE A 290 -27.05 2.96 8.92
CA ILE A 290 -26.45 2.30 7.76
C ILE A 290 -25.42 1.29 8.23
N GLY A 291 -25.59 0.01 7.89
CA GLY A 291 -24.66 -1.05 8.24
C GLY A 291 -23.32 -0.93 7.49
N PHE A 292 -22.22 -1.01 8.22
CA PHE A 292 -20.88 -0.91 7.65
C PHE A 292 -19.86 -1.77 8.39
N GLU A 293 -18.78 -2.11 7.65
CA GLU A 293 -17.56 -2.68 8.22
C GLU A 293 -16.46 -1.61 8.27
N TYR A 294 -15.69 -1.60 9.36
CA TYR A 294 -14.65 -0.58 9.57
C TYR A 294 -13.28 -1.18 9.79
N LEU A 295 -12.37 -0.96 8.83
CA LEU A 295 -11.02 -1.49 8.84
C LEU A 295 -9.97 -0.37 8.90
N HIS A 296 -9.20 -0.34 9.97
CA HIS A 296 -8.08 0.59 10.17
C HIS A 296 -6.82 -0.15 10.62
N GLY A 297 -5.70 0.57 10.73
CA GLY A 297 -4.40 -0.02 11.06
C GLY A 297 -4.34 -0.80 12.38
N GLY A 298 -5.16 -0.43 13.37
CA GLY A 298 -5.24 -1.07 14.68
C GLY A 298 -6.03 -2.38 14.73
N VAL A 299 -6.73 -2.76 13.64
CA VAL A 299 -7.51 -4.01 13.61
C VAL A 299 -6.58 -5.22 13.50
N PRO A 300 -6.65 -6.21 14.41
CA PRO A 300 -5.86 -7.44 14.35
C PRO A 300 -6.08 -8.21 13.05
N SER A 301 -5.03 -8.84 12.54
CA SER A 301 -5.06 -9.54 11.23
C SER A 301 -6.12 -10.64 11.17
N GLU A 302 -6.37 -11.33 12.26
CA GLU A 302 -7.39 -12.38 12.36
C GLU A 302 -8.81 -11.83 12.15
N LYS A 303 -9.11 -10.67 12.75
CA LYS A 303 -10.44 -10.02 12.63
C LYS A 303 -10.68 -9.41 11.25
N ARG A 304 -9.63 -9.08 10.51
CA ARG A 304 -9.75 -8.47 9.17
C ARG A 304 -10.48 -9.37 8.18
N LYS A 305 -10.25 -10.67 8.28
CA LYS A 305 -10.94 -11.63 7.42
C LYS A 305 -12.45 -11.60 7.66
N ASN A 306 -12.87 -11.59 8.93
CA ASN A 306 -14.29 -11.56 9.29
C ASN A 306 -14.98 -10.29 8.76
N LEU A 307 -14.32 -9.11 8.85
CA LEU A 307 -14.87 -7.87 8.30
C LEU A 307 -15.08 -7.97 6.77
N VAL A 308 -14.12 -8.55 6.07
CA VAL A 308 -14.25 -8.77 4.61
C VAL A 308 -15.34 -9.77 4.30
N ASP A 309 -15.37 -10.89 5.01
CA ASP A 309 -16.38 -11.95 4.81
C ASP A 309 -17.80 -11.42 5.11
N ASN A 310 -17.97 -10.61 6.15
CA ASN A 310 -19.24 -9.93 6.46
C ASN A 310 -19.63 -8.99 5.32
N PHE A 311 -18.72 -8.11 4.88
CA PHE A 311 -19.01 -7.20 3.78
C PHE A 311 -19.37 -7.93 2.48
N MET A 312 -18.72 -9.06 2.20
CA MET A 312 -19.00 -9.83 0.98
C MET A 312 -20.37 -10.54 1.03
N ASN A 313 -20.74 -11.09 2.20
CA ASN A 313 -21.84 -12.05 2.30
C ASN A 313 -23.10 -11.49 3.00
N GLU A 314 -22.94 -10.52 3.94
CA GLU A 314 -24.08 -9.99 4.70
C GLU A 314 -24.78 -8.86 3.95
N PRO A 315 -26.10 -8.97 3.65
CA PRO A 315 -26.85 -7.91 2.97
C PRO A 315 -26.95 -6.61 3.77
N SER A 316 -26.90 -6.68 5.10
CA SER A 316 -26.93 -5.53 5.99
C SER A 316 -25.65 -4.72 6.00
N SER A 317 -24.52 -5.32 5.61
CA SER A 317 -23.22 -4.67 5.50
C SER A 317 -23.08 -4.00 4.12
N ARG A 318 -23.49 -2.72 4.05
CA ARG A 318 -23.59 -1.96 2.79
C ARG A 318 -22.38 -1.12 2.47
N VAL A 319 -21.60 -0.75 3.50
CA VAL A 319 -20.44 0.15 3.36
C VAL A 319 -19.19 -0.51 3.95
N PHE A 320 -18.04 -0.39 3.26
CA PHE A 320 -16.75 -0.79 3.80
C PHE A 320 -15.85 0.44 3.93
N LEU A 321 -15.62 0.87 5.16
CA LEU A 321 -14.71 1.97 5.46
C LEU A 321 -13.30 1.45 5.67
N SER A 322 -12.31 2.00 4.98
CA SER A 322 -10.92 1.57 5.14
C SER A 322 -9.91 2.71 5.08
N THR A 323 -8.81 2.53 5.78
CA THR A 323 -7.59 3.33 5.61
C THR A 323 -6.58 2.58 4.75
N ASP A 324 -5.62 3.31 4.14
CA ASP A 324 -4.55 2.69 3.34
C ASP A 324 -3.78 1.61 4.10
N ALA A 325 -3.53 1.83 5.38
CA ALA A 325 -2.82 0.88 6.24
C ALA A 325 -3.57 -0.45 6.45
N GLY A 326 -4.90 -0.41 6.37
CA GLY A 326 -5.76 -1.59 6.51
C GLY A 326 -5.99 -2.35 5.21
N SER A 327 -5.90 -1.66 4.08
CA SER A 327 -6.46 -2.12 2.79
C SER A 327 -5.60 -3.08 1.98
N THR A 328 -4.35 -3.36 2.38
CA THR A 328 -3.45 -4.17 1.57
C THR A 328 -4.00 -5.59 1.36
N GLY A 329 -4.17 -6.00 0.10
CA GLY A 329 -4.56 -7.35 -0.29
C GLY A 329 -6.04 -7.72 -0.15
N LEU A 330 -6.91 -6.82 0.26
CA LEU A 330 -8.34 -7.10 0.43
C LEU A 330 -9.02 -7.40 -0.92
N ASN A 331 -10.03 -8.27 -0.87
CA ASN A 331 -10.97 -8.50 -1.97
C ASN A 331 -12.34 -7.94 -1.58
N LEU A 332 -12.79 -6.89 -2.28
CA LEU A 332 -14.05 -6.18 -2.00
C LEU A 332 -14.94 -6.10 -3.24
N GLN A 333 -14.92 -7.15 -4.07
CA GLN A 333 -15.62 -7.23 -5.35
C GLN A 333 -17.15 -7.21 -5.24
N SER A 334 -17.72 -7.35 -4.04
CA SER A 334 -19.16 -7.18 -3.84
C SER A 334 -19.62 -5.74 -4.06
N ALA A 335 -18.70 -4.77 -4.03
CA ALA A 335 -19.00 -3.38 -4.35
C ALA A 335 -18.64 -3.06 -5.81
N ALA A 336 -19.47 -2.24 -6.44
CA ALA A 336 -19.22 -1.64 -7.75
C ALA A 336 -18.72 -0.19 -7.63
N THR A 337 -18.92 0.46 -6.48
CA THR A 337 -18.54 1.86 -6.27
C THR A 337 -17.46 2.02 -5.21
N ILE A 338 -16.49 2.90 -5.50
CA ILE A 338 -15.41 3.28 -4.58
C ILE A 338 -15.34 4.80 -4.43
N ILE A 339 -15.38 5.29 -3.21
CA ILE A 339 -15.23 6.70 -2.87
C ILE A 339 -13.86 6.95 -2.26
N ASN A 340 -13.04 7.77 -2.90
CA ASN A 340 -11.77 8.23 -2.36
C ASN A 340 -11.94 9.64 -1.81
N ILE A 341 -11.97 9.79 -0.49
CA ILE A 341 -12.18 11.08 0.20
C ILE A 341 -11.00 12.02 -0.03
N ASP A 342 -9.81 11.46 -0.01
CA ASP A 342 -8.55 12.15 -0.29
C ASP A 342 -7.74 11.42 -1.37
N LEU A 343 -7.02 12.19 -2.16
CA LEU A 343 -6.12 11.64 -3.18
C LEU A 343 -4.72 11.45 -2.59
N PRO A 344 -4.14 10.26 -2.65
CA PRO A 344 -2.76 10.05 -2.22
C PRO A 344 -1.77 10.79 -3.14
N TRP A 345 -0.61 11.20 -2.60
CA TRP A 345 0.47 11.79 -3.40
C TRP A 345 1.02 10.83 -4.47
N ASN A 346 1.02 9.55 -4.18
CA ASN A 346 1.44 8.52 -5.12
C ASN A 346 0.20 7.95 -5.84
N PRO A 347 0.06 8.15 -7.15
CA PRO A 347 -1.07 7.62 -7.92
C PRO A 347 -1.17 6.08 -7.88
N ALA A 348 -0.05 5.39 -7.64
CA ALA A 348 -0.07 3.94 -7.49
C ALA A 348 -0.90 3.48 -6.27
N VAL A 349 -0.94 4.27 -5.21
CA VAL A 349 -1.80 3.97 -4.04
C VAL A 349 -3.28 4.10 -4.41
N LEU A 350 -3.64 5.09 -5.23
CA LEU A 350 -5.01 5.23 -5.74
C LEU A 350 -5.40 4.02 -6.59
N GLU A 351 -4.54 3.60 -7.52
CA GLU A 351 -4.77 2.40 -8.32
C GLU A 351 -4.83 1.13 -7.47
N GLN A 352 -4.07 1.04 -6.38
CA GLN A 352 -4.18 -0.05 -5.42
C GLN A 352 -5.53 -0.05 -4.69
N ARG A 353 -6.06 1.12 -4.29
CA ARG A 353 -7.41 1.26 -3.71
C ARG A 353 -8.46 0.76 -4.70
N ILE A 354 -8.47 1.28 -5.93
CA ILE A 354 -9.39 0.88 -6.99
C ILE A 354 -9.26 -0.62 -7.29
N GLY A 355 -8.05 -1.15 -7.27
CA GLY A 355 -7.77 -2.57 -7.44
C GLY A 355 -8.40 -3.48 -6.37
N ARG A 356 -9.05 -2.97 -5.32
CA ARG A 356 -9.79 -3.76 -4.34
C ARG A 356 -11.15 -4.21 -4.86
N ILE A 357 -11.79 -3.40 -5.69
CA ILE A 357 -13.06 -3.71 -6.33
C ILE A 357 -12.88 -4.10 -7.82
N TYR A 358 -11.92 -3.50 -8.52
CA TYR A 358 -11.64 -3.72 -9.94
C TYR A 358 -10.67 -4.90 -10.13
N ARG A 359 -11.20 -6.11 -10.05
CA ARG A 359 -10.47 -7.38 -10.16
C ARG A 359 -11.13 -8.34 -11.12
N LEU A 360 -10.40 -9.41 -11.48
CA LEU A 360 -10.96 -10.56 -12.18
C LEU A 360 -12.14 -11.13 -11.38
N GLY A 361 -13.27 -11.31 -12.05
CA GLY A 361 -14.53 -11.78 -11.44
C GLY A 361 -15.49 -10.66 -11.04
N GLN A 362 -15.13 -9.38 -11.19
CA GLN A 362 -16.08 -8.28 -11.10
C GLN A 362 -17.02 -8.32 -12.32
N GLN A 363 -18.33 -8.32 -12.07
CA GLN A 363 -19.36 -8.40 -13.10
C GLN A 363 -20.00 -7.05 -13.40
N ASN A 364 -20.00 -6.15 -12.44
CA ASN A 364 -20.63 -4.83 -12.55
C ASN A 364 -19.63 -3.78 -13.03
N ASN A 365 -20.10 -2.80 -13.81
CA ASN A 365 -19.33 -1.61 -14.15
C ASN A 365 -18.95 -0.88 -12.87
N ILE A 366 -17.69 -0.45 -12.78
CA ILE A 366 -17.21 0.20 -11.57
C ILE A 366 -17.17 1.73 -11.73
N GLN A 367 -17.46 2.39 -10.65
CA GLN A 367 -17.41 3.83 -10.52
C GLN A 367 -16.55 4.28 -9.35
#